data_f6747d12b4c01ee1e6b7f1cdc0d036e5
#
_entry.id   f6747d12b4c01ee1e6b7f1cdc0d036e5
#
_cell.length_a   1.000
_cell.length_b   1.000
_cell.length_c   1.000
_cell.angle_alpha   90.00
_cell.angle_beta   90.00
_cell.angle_gamma   90.00
#
_symmetry.space_group_name_H-M   'P 1'
#
loop_
_entity.id
_entity.type
_entity.pdbx_description
1 polymer ?
#
loop_
_entity_poly.entity_id
_entity_poly.type
_entity_poly.pdbx_seq_one_letter_code
_entity_poly.pdbx_strand_id
1 'polypeptide(L)'
;MSTARALSVRGLAKRFGALVVAQEIDLDLAPGARVALIGPNGAGKTTFVNLLTGFLEPDGGRIELWGQSLRGLRPEQRVRRGLVRTHQINQLLADNTARDNLAIAIAERDRHAWRLFRFGRQWARCCEEAQQRLEEMETVAAADRRVSELPYGEQRLLEIAIALSLRPRVLLLDEPAAGVPSHETEVIHQALDRLPTDIAILIIEHDMGVVFSFAHEIVVLAQGRVLARGSPAAISADPLVRAVYLGKSLV
;
A
#
# COMPACT_ATOMS: atom_id res chain seq x y z
N MET A 1 -18.88 -20.76 -9.73
CA MET A 1 -18.22 -19.66 -10.46
C MET A 1 -17.00 -19.24 -9.65
N SER A 2 -15.77 -19.40 -10.17
CA SER A 2 -14.57 -18.96 -9.46
C SER A 2 -14.58 -17.44 -9.46
N THR A 3 -14.81 -16.83 -8.30
CA THR A 3 -14.68 -15.36 -8.13
C THR A 3 -13.25 -14.97 -8.47
N ALA A 4 -13.11 -14.08 -9.45
CA ALA A 4 -11.79 -13.54 -9.82
C ALA A 4 -11.11 -12.96 -8.58
N ARG A 5 -9.84 -13.30 -8.36
CA ARG A 5 -9.02 -12.78 -7.26
C ARG A 5 -7.95 -11.88 -7.82
N ALA A 6 -7.87 -10.65 -7.32
CA ALA A 6 -6.80 -9.74 -7.66
C ALA A 6 -5.49 -10.18 -7.00
N LEU A 7 -5.55 -10.57 -5.72
CA LEU A 7 -4.43 -11.16 -4.98
C LEU A 7 -4.92 -12.42 -4.27
N SER A 8 -4.14 -13.49 -4.31
CA SER A 8 -4.39 -14.72 -3.56
C SER A 8 -3.12 -15.16 -2.84
N VAL A 9 -3.24 -15.38 -1.55
CA VAL A 9 -2.18 -15.86 -0.67
C VAL A 9 -2.64 -17.15 -0.03
N ARG A 10 -1.84 -18.20 -0.06
CA ARG A 10 -2.17 -19.51 0.52
C ARG A 10 -1.01 -20.09 1.30
N GLY A 11 -1.29 -20.45 2.55
CA GLY A 11 -0.36 -21.14 3.44
C GLY A 11 0.97 -20.41 3.61
N LEU A 12 0.97 -19.05 3.56
CA LEU A 12 2.20 -18.27 3.57
C LEU A 12 2.92 -18.42 4.91
N ALA A 13 4.18 -18.84 4.85
CA ALA A 13 4.99 -19.12 6.04
C ALA A 13 6.36 -18.46 5.94
N LYS A 14 6.86 -17.97 7.11
CA LYS A 14 8.21 -17.42 7.27
C LYS A 14 8.75 -17.59 8.66
N ARG A 15 10.03 -17.98 8.74
CA ARG A 15 10.78 -18.14 10.00
C ARG A 15 12.10 -17.39 9.93
N PHE A 16 12.58 -16.92 11.05
CA PHE A 16 13.94 -16.42 11.24
C PHE A 16 14.58 -17.23 12.37
N GLY A 17 15.35 -18.24 12.01
CA GLY A 17 15.86 -19.22 12.96
C GLY A 17 14.71 -19.95 13.68
N ALA A 18 14.64 -19.82 15.01
CA ALA A 18 13.56 -20.40 15.81
C ALA A 18 12.28 -19.55 15.83
N LEU A 19 12.36 -18.27 15.46
CA LEU A 19 11.23 -17.35 15.49
C LEU A 19 10.32 -17.55 14.27
N VAL A 20 9.08 -17.94 14.49
CA VAL A 20 8.04 -18.02 13.45
C VAL A 20 7.33 -16.67 13.39
N VAL A 21 7.38 -16.00 12.21
CA VAL A 21 6.82 -14.63 12.01
C VAL A 21 5.63 -14.61 11.07
N ALA A 22 5.46 -15.67 10.26
CA ALA A 22 4.25 -15.90 9.47
C ALA A 22 3.98 -17.40 9.47
N GLN A 23 2.75 -17.80 9.78
CA GLN A 23 2.36 -19.18 9.89
C GLN A 23 1.01 -19.42 9.23
N GLU A 24 1.07 -20.09 8.05
CA GLU A 24 -0.11 -20.51 7.28
C GLU A 24 -1.10 -19.35 7.02
N ILE A 25 -0.57 -18.18 6.64
CA ILE A 25 -1.42 -17.01 6.36
C ILE A 25 -2.12 -17.22 5.02
N ASP A 26 -3.47 -17.16 5.06
CA ASP A 26 -4.32 -17.12 3.89
C ASP A 26 -4.99 -15.75 3.77
N LEU A 27 -4.95 -15.15 2.57
CA LEU A 27 -5.60 -13.89 2.26
C LEU A 27 -6.04 -13.86 0.79
N ASP A 28 -7.25 -13.42 0.54
CA ASP A 28 -7.75 -13.11 -0.80
C ASP A 28 -8.21 -11.66 -0.87
N LEU A 29 -7.83 -10.97 -1.95
CA LEU A 29 -8.41 -9.70 -2.35
C LEU A 29 -9.18 -9.89 -3.66
N ALA A 30 -10.46 -9.57 -3.67
CA ALA A 30 -11.24 -9.44 -4.89
C ALA A 30 -10.84 -8.16 -5.64
N PRO A 31 -11.10 -8.05 -6.96
CA PRO A 31 -10.99 -6.77 -7.66
C PRO A 31 -11.79 -5.68 -6.94
N GLY A 32 -11.22 -4.50 -6.77
CA GLY A 32 -11.87 -3.38 -6.08
C GLY A 32 -12.04 -3.55 -4.56
N ALA A 33 -11.51 -4.62 -3.95
CA ALA A 33 -11.62 -4.84 -2.52
C ALA A 33 -10.92 -3.74 -1.72
N ARG A 34 -11.54 -3.31 -0.63
CA ARG A 34 -11.00 -2.41 0.40
C ARG A 34 -10.79 -3.22 1.67
N VAL A 35 -9.58 -3.67 1.93
CA VAL A 35 -9.26 -4.54 3.07
C VAL A 35 -8.25 -3.85 3.97
N ALA A 36 -8.49 -3.86 5.28
CA ALA A 36 -7.50 -3.42 6.26
C ALA A 36 -6.84 -4.62 6.94
N LEU A 37 -5.51 -4.56 7.06
CA LEU A 37 -4.72 -5.47 7.87
C LEU A 37 -4.31 -4.76 9.15
N ILE A 38 -4.85 -5.21 10.27
CA ILE A 38 -4.55 -4.67 11.60
C ILE A 38 -3.89 -5.74 12.48
N GLY A 39 -3.35 -5.31 13.60
CA GLY A 39 -2.76 -6.21 14.60
C GLY A 39 -1.78 -5.48 15.50
N PRO A 40 -1.46 -6.02 16.68
CA PRO A 40 -0.51 -5.39 17.60
C PRO A 40 0.90 -5.28 17.02
N ASN A 41 1.76 -4.52 17.69
CA ASN A 41 3.18 -4.47 17.33
C ASN A 41 3.80 -5.86 17.47
N GLY A 42 4.61 -6.26 16.51
CA GLY A 42 5.20 -7.60 16.45
C GLY A 42 4.24 -8.70 15.91
N ALA A 43 3.02 -8.35 15.48
CA ALA A 43 2.08 -9.33 14.91
C ALA A 43 2.56 -9.99 13.60
N GLY A 44 3.55 -9.40 12.93
CA GLY A 44 4.06 -9.89 11.63
C GLY A 44 3.57 -9.10 10.42
N LYS A 45 2.87 -7.95 10.60
CA LYS A 45 2.32 -7.14 9.50
C LYS A 45 3.39 -6.72 8.48
N THR A 46 4.47 -6.09 8.93
CA THR A 46 5.58 -5.66 8.06
C THR A 46 6.24 -6.85 7.36
N THR A 47 6.41 -7.97 8.06
CA THR A 47 6.94 -9.20 7.46
C THR A 47 6.00 -9.70 6.36
N PHE A 48 4.70 -9.74 6.60
CA PHE A 48 3.70 -10.16 5.63
C PHE A 48 3.75 -9.28 4.37
N VAL A 49 3.79 -7.96 4.55
CA VAL A 49 3.91 -7.02 3.41
C VAL A 49 5.22 -7.24 2.65
N ASN A 50 6.34 -7.44 3.33
CA ASN A 50 7.63 -7.71 2.70
C ASN A 50 7.64 -9.04 1.91
N LEU A 51 6.91 -10.06 2.38
CA LEU A 51 6.69 -11.30 1.64
C LEU A 51 5.85 -11.06 0.37
N LEU A 52 4.77 -10.26 0.46
CA LEU A 52 3.95 -9.91 -0.69
C LEU A 52 4.73 -9.14 -1.75
N THR A 53 5.56 -8.20 -1.33
CA THR A 53 6.32 -7.31 -2.21
C THR A 53 7.63 -7.91 -2.73
N GLY A 54 8.08 -9.05 -2.17
CA GLY A 54 9.29 -9.75 -2.58
C GLY A 54 10.59 -9.20 -1.99
N PHE A 55 10.51 -8.34 -0.97
CA PHE A 55 11.67 -7.96 -0.15
C PHE A 55 12.10 -9.11 0.77
N LEU A 56 11.20 -10.04 1.06
CA LEU A 56 11.48 -11.30 1.74
C LEU A 56 10.93 -12.47 0.90
N GLU A 57 11.69 -13.57 0.87
CA GLU A 57 11.25 -14.82 0.29
C GLU A 57 10.51 -15.65 1.35
N PRO A 58 9.32 -16.20 1.04
CA PRO A 58 8.62 -17.11 1.93
C PRO A 58 9.31 -18.46 2.01
N ASP A 59 9.24 -19.11 3.18
CA ASP A 59 9.71 -20.48 3.37
C ASP A 59 8.68 -21.51 2.90
N GLY A 60 7.40 -21.12 2.83
CA GLY A 60 6.29 -21.95 2.34
C GLY A 60 5.11 -21.11 1.85
N GLY A 61 4.19 -21.80 1.19
CA GLY A 61 2.99 -21.19 0.64
C GLY A 61 3.18 -20.60 -0.77
N ARG A 62 2.16 -19.87 -1.24
CA ARG A 62 2.17 -19.23 -2.57
C ARG A 62 1.47 -17.89 -2.55
N ILE A 63 1.91 -17.02 -3.43
CA ILE A 63 1.34 -15.70 -3.69
C ILE A 63 1.05 -15.61 -5.17
N GLU A 64 -0.18 -15.29 -5.52
CA GLU A 64 -0.63 -15.16 -6.90
C GLU A 64 -1.32 -13.80 -7.11
N LEU A 65 -0.95 -13.12 -8.18
CA LEU A 65 -1.57 -11.88 -8.63
C LEU A 65 -2.35 -12.17 -9.90
N TRP A 66 -3.67 -12.05 -9.86
CA TRP A 66 -4.56 -12.41 -10.96
C TRP A 66 -4.30 -13.81 -11.52
N GLY A 67 -4.11 -14.79 -10.63
CA GLY A 67 -3.82 -16.18 -10.97
C GLY A 67 -2.40 -16.44 -11.46
N GLN A 68 -1.53 -15.43 -11.51
CA GLN A 68 -0.14 -15.59 -11.88
C GLN A 68 0.76 -15.63 -10.64
N SER A 69 1.58 -16.68 -10.52
CA SER A 69 2.53 -16.81 -9.40
C SER A 69 3.55 -15.67 -9.36
N LEU A 70 3.78 -15.15 -8.16
CA LEU A 70 4.83 -14.16 -7.90
C LEU A 70 6.13 -14.79 -7.37
N ARG A 71 6.22 -16.11 -7.31
CA ARG A 71 7.41 -16.82 -6.81
C ARG A 71 8.65 -16.48 -7.62
N GLY A 72 9.76 -16.18 -6.93
CA GLY A 72 11.05 -15.86 -7.56
C GLY A 72 11.09 -14.51 -8.27
N LEU A 73 10.04 -13.71 -8.21
CA LEU A 73 10.04 -12.36 -8.78
C LEU A 73 10.58 -11.35 -7.77
N ARG A 74 11.54 -10.55 -8.23
CA ARG A 74 12.07 -9.41 -7.49
C ARG A 74 11.01 -8.30 -7.33
N PRO A 75 11.15 -7.39 -6.34
CA PRO A 75 10.19 -6.31 -6.09
C PRO A 75 9.81 -5.52 -7.35
N GLU A 76 10.78 -5.11 -8.17
CA GLU A 76 10.54 -4.31 -9.38
C GLU A 76 9.70 -5.08 -10.41
N GLN A 77 9.84 -6.40 -10.45
CA GLN A 77 9.05 -7.24 -11.34
C GLN A 77 7.61 -7.39 -10.84
N ARG A 78 7.39 -7.39 -9.51
CA ARG A 78 6.05 -7.40 -8.91
C ARG A 78 5.34 -6.08 -9.14
N VAL A 79 6.04 -4.94 -9.01
CA VAL A 79 5.52 -3.61 -9.36
C VAL A 79 5.07 -3.58 -10.83
N ARG A 80 5.89 -4.06 -11.75
CA ARG A 80 5.54 -4.13 -13.18
C ARG A 80 4.35 -5.03 -13.50
N ARG A 81 4.01 -5.96 -12.62
CA ARG A 81 2.80 -6.78 -12.73
C ARG A 81 1.57 -6.13 -12.08
N GLY A 82 1.77 -4.98 -11.43
CA GLY A 82 0.71 -4.19 -10.82
C GLY A 82 0.50 -4.43 -9.33
N LEU A 83 1.46 -5.06 -8.62
CA LEU A 83 1.48 -5.08 -7.15
C LEU A 83 2.39 -3.95 -6.67
N VAL A 84 1.79 -2.84 -6.26
CA VAL A 84 2.49 -1.62 -5.84
C VAL A 84 2.32 -1.41 -4.34
N ARG A 85 3.34 -0.89 -3.67
CA ARG A 85 3.34 -0.52 -2.25
C ARG A 85 3.79 0.92 -2.10
N THR A 86 3.10 1.70 -1.25
CA THR A 86 3.67 2.92 -0.68
C THR A 86 4.67 2.54 0.42
N HIS A 87 5.76 3.29 0.56
CA HIS A 87 6.76 3.00 1.57
C HIS A 87 6.48 3.79 2.85
N GLN A 88 6.73 3.17 4.00
CA GLN A 88 6.61 3.78 5.33
C GLN A 88 7.65 4.89 5.55
N ILE A 89 8.78 4.86 4.82
CA ILE A 89 9.81 5.90 4.85
C ILE A 89 9.71 6.70 3.56
N ASN A 90 9.61 8.00 3.68
CA ASN A 90 9.54 8.96 2.60
C ASN A 90 10.72 8.77 1.63
N GLN A 91 10.48 8.19 0.44
CA GLN A 91 11.49 7.98 -0.60
C GLN A 91 11.44 9.07 -1.67
N LEU A 92 10.79 10.19 -1.36
CA LEU A 92 10.70 11.31 -2.26
C LEU A 92 12.07 11.99 -2.41
N LEU A 93 12.35 12.46 -3.61
CA LEU A 93 13.53 13.25 -3.91
C LEU A 93 13.30 14.68 -3.38
N ALA A 94 13.80 14.96 -2.19
CA ALA A 94 13.50 16.17 -1.41
C ALA A 94 13.82 17.47 -2.14
N ASP A 95 14.89 17.49 -2.94
CA ASP A 95 15.35 18.65 -3.70
C ASP A 95 14.61 18.86 -5.03
N ASN A 96 13.85 17.87 -5.48
CA ASN A 96 13.05 17.92 -6.70
C ASN A 96 11.64 18.45 -6.40
N THR A 97 10.96 18.96 -7.44
CA THR A 97 9.55 19.35 -7.32
C THR A 97 8.64 18.13 -7.17
N ALA A 98 7.41 18.33 -6.68
CA ALA A 98 6.40 17.27 -6.64
C ALA A 98 6.13 16.69 -8.03
N ARG A 99 6.02 17.56 -9.05
CA ARG A 99 5.86 17.14 -10.44
C ARG A 99 7.02 16.31 -10.96
N ASP A 100 8.28 16.70 -10.66
CA ASP A 100 9.44 15.94 -11.11
C ASP A 100 9.51 14.55 -10.46
N ASN A 101 9.21 14.44 -9.17
CA ASN A 101 9.12 13.16 -8.47
C ASN A 101 8.13 12.22 -9.17
N LEU A 102 6.96 12.72 -9.51
CA LEU A 102 5.93 11.95 -10.18
C LEU A 102 6.32 11.62 -11.63
N ALA A 103 6.90 12.59 -12.37
CA ALA A 103 7.38 12.38 -13.74
C ALA A 103 8.49 11.33 -13.82
N ILE A 104 9.40 11.27 -12.84
CA ILE A 104 10.44 10.22 -12.73
C ILE A 104 9.79 8.84 -12.58
N ALA A 105 8.79 8.69 -11.71
CA ALA A 105 8.09 7.42 -11.53
C ALA A 105 7.37 6.96 -12.81
N ILE A 106 6.73 7.90 -13.53
CA ILE A 106 6.07 7.65 -14.81
C ILE A 106 7.11 7.23 -15.87
N ALA A 107 8.27 7.92 -15.93
CA ALA A 107 9.34 7.60 -16.87
C ALA A 107 9.92 6.19 -16.63
N GLU A 108 10.10 5.78 -15.35
CA GLU A 108 10.54 4.43 -15.01
C GLU A 108 9.48 3.38 -15.38
N ARG A 109 8.21 3.63 -15.07
CA ARG A 109 7.10 2.75 -15.48
C ARG A 109 7.13 2.47 -16.98
N ASP A 110 7.30 3.52 -17.79
CA ASP A 110 7.26 3.45 -19.26
C ASP A 110 8.60 3.06 -19.88
N ARG A 111 9.62 2.79 -19.06
CA ARG A 111 10.99 2.45 -19.49
C ARG A 111 11.63 3.49 -20.40
N HIS A 112 11.31 4.75 -20.20
CA HIS A 112 11.86 5.85 -21.00
C HIS A 112 13.24 6.30 -20.51
N ALA A 113 13.62 6.01 -19.28
CA ALA A 113 14.89 6.43 -18.67
C ALA A 113 16.16 5.99 -19.45
N TRP A 114 16.07 4.95 -20.30
CA TRP A 114 17.20 4.37 -21.03
C TRP A 114 17.29 4.79 -22.50
N ARG A 115 16.37 5.65 -23.00
CA ARG A 115 16.35 6.08 -24.42
C ARG A 115 16.85 7.52 -24.58
N LEU A 116 18.17 7.70 -24.52
CA LEU A 116 18.87 8.99 -24.60
C LEU A 116 18.48 9.89 -25.81
N PHE A 117 18.15 9.33 -26.98
CA PHE A 117 17.88 10.12 -28.20
C PHE A 117 16.47 10.75 -28.28
N ARG A 118 15.53 10.43 -27.38
CA ARG A 118 14.16 10.96 -27.37
C ARG A 118 13.76 11.57 -26.04
N PHE A 119 14.73 11.82 -25.17
CA PHE A 119 14.53 12.21 -23.79
C PHE A 119 13.62 13.45 -23.63
N GLY A 120 13.83 14.52 -24.41
CA GLY A 120 13.08 15.76 -24.23
C GLY A 120 11.57 15.64 -24.44
N ARG A 121 11.12 15.02 -25.56
CA ARG A 121 9.69 14.83 -25.83
C ARG A 121 9.01 13.84 -24.90
N GLN A 122 9.75 12.79 -24.48
CA GLN A 122 9.22 11.78 -23.58
C GLN A 122 9.12 12.34 -22.16
N TRP A 123 10.11 13.12 -21.74
CA TRP A 123 10.08 13.82 -20.45
C TRP A 123 8.90 14.80 -20.37
N ALA A 124 8.68 15.62 -21.40
CA ALA A 124 7.53 16.53 -21.45
C ALA A 124 6.20 15.79 -21.25
N ARG A 125 6.00 14.63 -21.90
CA ARG A 125 4.80 13.80 -21.70
C ARG A 125 4.69 13.25 -20.27
N CYS A 126 5.81 12.84 -19.68
CA CYS A 126 5.80 12.39 -18.27
C CYS A 126 5.40 13.57 -17.34
N CYS A 127 5.89 14.77 -17.61
CA CYS A 127 5.52 15.97 -16.85
C CYS A 127 4.04 16.35 -17.05
N GLU A 128 3.50 16.21 -18.27
CA GLU A 128 2.07 16.43 -18.55
C GLU A 128 1.20 15.41 -17.80
N GLU A 129 1.55 14.10 -17.84
CA GLU A 129 0.82 13.08 -17.09
C GLU A 129 0.96 13.31 -15.57
N ALA A 130 2.14 13.72 -15.09
CA ALA A 130 2.36 14.06 -13.71
C ALA A 130 1.48 15.21 -13.23
N GLN A 131 1.38 16.27 -14.05
CA GLN A 131 0.52 17.41 -13.77
C GLN A 131 -0.95 16.98 -13.65
N GLN A 132 -1.45 16.18 -14.59
CA GLN A 132 -2.83 15.65 -14.54
C GLN A 132 -3.09 14.84 -13.29
N ARG A 133 -2.13 13.99 -12.85
CA ARG A 133 -2.26 13.21 -11.61
C ARG A 133 -2.32 14.08 -10.35
N LEU A 134 -1.52 15.16 -10.31
CA LEU A 134 -1.58 16.10 -9.19
C LEU A 134 -2.92 16.86 -9.16
N GLU A 135 -3.50 17.15 -10.33
CA GLU A 135 -4.84 17.74 -10.47
C GLU A 135 -5.92 16.80 -9.92
N GLU A 136 -5.89 15.53 -10.33
CA GLU A 136 -6.82 14.51 -9.85
C GLU A 136 -6.76 14.30 -8.31
N MET A 137 -5.59 14.53 -7.71
CA MET A 137 -5.39 14.44 -6.26
C MET A 137 -5.60 15.77 -5.52
N GLU A 138 -5.99 16.83 -6.22
CA GLU A 138 -6.15 18.20 -5.68
C GLU A 138 -4.87 18.75 -5.00
N THR A 139 -3.69 18.28 -5.45
CA THR A 139 -2.37 18.70 -4.93
C THR A 139 -1.60 19.58 -5.91
N VAL A 140 -2.28 20.15 -6.92
CA VAL A 140 -1.68 20.98 -7.99
C VAL A 140 -0.90 22.16 -7.45
N ALA A 141 -1.35 22.78 -6.36
CA ALA A 141 -0.66 23.90 -5.73
C ALA A 141 0.78 23.56 -5.31
N ALA A 142 1.05 22.28 -5.11
CA ALA A 142 2.37 21.76 -4.75
C ALA A 142 3.25 21.39 -5.94
N ALA A 143 2.71 21.39 -7.20
CA ALA A 143 3.37 20.82 -8.37
C ALA A 143 4.80 21.35 -8.59
N ASP A 144 5.00 22.65 -8.48
CA ASP A 144 6.29 23.35 -8.72
C ASP A 144 7.07 23.62 -7.44
N ARG A 145 6.56 23.20 -6.27
CA ARG A 145 7.28 23.31 -4.99
C ARG A 145 8.22 22.13 -4.80
N ARG A 146 9.34 22.36 -4.16
CA ARG A 146 10.23 21.27 -3.73
C ARG A 146 9.54 20.44 -2.67
N VAL A 147 9.79 19.14 -2.70
CA VAL A 147 9.21 18.22 -1.72
C VAL A 147 9.61 18.58 -0.28
N SER A 148 10.86 19.05 -0.07
CA SER A 148 11.34 19.52 1.23
C SER A 148 10.57 20.71 1.80
N GLU A 149 9.81 21.44 0.97
CA GLU A 149 9.03 22.62 1.36
C GLU A 149 7.53 22.28 1.58
N LEU A 150 7.13 21.04 1.29
CA LEU A 150 5.74 20.60 1.42
C LEU A 150 5.43 20.20 2.87
N PRO A 151 4.23 20.51 3.38
CA PRO A 151 3.69 19.91 4.59
C PRO A 151 3.73 18.38 4.51
N TYR A 152 3.82 17.72 5.65
CA TYR A 152 3.97 16.27 5.70
C TYR A 152 2.78 15.53 5.05
N GLY A 153 1.55 16.02 5.25
CA GLY A 153 0.34 15.49 4.60
C GLY A 153 0.43 15.57 3.07
N GLU A 154 0.90 16.70 2.50
CA GLU A 154 1.09 16.82 1.06
C GLU A 154 2.16 15.86 0.51
N GLN A 155 3.24 15.61 1.27
CA GLN A 155 4.22 14.60 0.91
C GLN A 155 3.61 13.20 0.87
N ARG A 156 2.73 12.86 1.83
CA ARG A 156 1.99 11.59 1.83
C ARG A 156 1.03 11.46 0.65
N LEU A 157 0.34 12.53 0.28
CA LEU A 157 -0.49 12.55 -0.94
C LEU A 157 0.36 12.32 -2.19
N LEU A 158 1.53 12.92 -2.28
CA LEU A 158 2.45 12.70 -3.40
C LEU A 158 2.92 11.25 -3.48
N GLU A 159 3.19 10.58 -2.36
CA GLU A 159 3.52 9.14 -2.34
C GLU A 159 2.38 8.29 -2.89
N ILE A 160 1.13 8.59 -2.51
CA ILE A 160 -0.05 7.91 -3.03
C ILE A 160 -0.19 8.18 -4.54
N ALA A 161 -0.03 9.42 -4.98
CA ALA A 161 -0.07 9.80 -6.40
C ALA A 161 1.00 9.05 -7.23
N ILE A 162 2.23 8.94 -6.71
CA ILE A 162 3.30 8.15 -7.33
C ILE A 162 2.90 6.69 -7.44
N ALA A 163 2.38 6.09 -6.37
CA ALA A 163 1.95 4.70 -6.40
C ALA A 163 0.82 4.46 -7.42
N LEU A 164 -0.15 5.37 -7.53
CA LEU A 164 -1.22 5.33 -8.52
C LEU A 164 -0.70 5.51 -9.95
N SER A 165 0.32 6.36 -10.16
CA SER A 165 0.91 6.57 -11.48
C SER A 165 1.57 5.31 -12.04
N LEU A 166 1.95 4.36 -11.19
CA LEU A 166 2.46 3.04 -11.59
C LEU A 166 1.37 2.09 -12.08
N ARG A 167 0.11 2.55 -12.15
CA ARG A 167 -1.06 1.81 -12.64
C ARG A 167 -1.24 0.48 -11.90
N PRO A 168 -1.40 0.52 -10.55
CA PRO A 168 -1.53 -0.68 -9.76
C PRO A 168 -2.82 -1.43 -10.08
N ARG A 169 -2.76 -2.75 -10.00
CA ARG A 169 -3.94 -3.64 -9.94
C ARG A 169 -4.25 -4.03 -8.49
N VAL A 170 -3.22 -4.05 -7.66
CA VAL A 170 -3.28 -4.19 -6.20
C VAL A 170 -2.35 -3.15 -5.59
N LEU A 171 -2.88 -2.33 -4.70
CA LEU A 171 -2.15 -1.30 -3.98
C LEU A 171 -2.05 -1.67 -2.49
N LEU A 172 -0.83 -1.68 -1.97
CA LEU A 172 -0.54 -1.85 -0.56
C LEU A 172 -0.22 -0.48 0.03
N LEU A 173 -1.07 0.02 0.92
CA LEU A 173 -0.86 1.27 1.64
C LEU A 173 -0.33 0.94 3.04
N ASP A 174 0.91 1.31 3.31
CA ASP A 174 1.59 0.98 4.56
C ASP A 174 1.62 2.21 5.47
N GLU A 175 0.71 2.24 6.44
CA GLU A 175 0.52 3.31 7.42
C GLU A 175 0.45 4.72 6.77
N PRO A 176 -0.48 4.96 5.82
CA PRO A 176 -0.53 6.22 5.08
C PRO A 176 -0.79 7.45 5.97
N ALA A 177 -1.44 7.28 7.13
CA ALA A 177 -1.68 8.35 8.08
C ALA A 177 -0.59 8.49 9.16
N ALA A 178 0.42 7.61 9.18
CA ALA A 178 1.45 7.63 10.22
C ALA A 178 2.29 8.91 10.16
N GLY A 179 2.43 9.58 11.30
CA GLY A 179 3.23 10.81 11.42
C GLY A 179 2.55 12.07 10.85
N VAL A 180 1.37 11.95 10.26
CA VAL A 180 0.59 13.09 9.80
C VAL A 180 -0.02 13.81 11.02
N PRO A 181 0.17 15.13 11.18
CA PRO A 181 -0.47 15.88 12.24
C PRO A 181 -2.01 15.76 12.18
N SER A 182 -2.67 15.73 13.33
CA SER A 182 -4.13 15.49 13.40
C SER A 182 -4.96 16.48 12.57
N HIS A 183 -4.49 17.72 12.38
CA HIS A 183 -5.16 18.72 11.56
C HIS A 183 -4.99 18.48 10.04
N GLU A 184 -4.06 17.63 9.63
CA GLU A 184 -3.83 17.24 8.24
C GLU A 184 -4.39 15.83 7.93
N THR A 185 -4.83 15.06 8.92
CA THR A 185 -5.31 13.68 8.73
C THR A 185 -6.55 13.62 7.82
N GLU A 186 -7.40 14.64 7.88
CA GLU A 186 -8.60 14.74 7.05
C GLU A 186 -8.26 14.73 5.55
N VAL A 187 -7.15 15.32 5.15
CA VAL A 187 -6.68 15.35 3.75
C VAL A 187 -6.33 13.94 3.27
N ILE A 188 -5.74 13.12 4.15
CA ILE A 188 -5.44 11.72 3.84
C ILE A 188 -6.74 10.91 3.70
N HIS A 189 -7.72 11.09 4.60
CA HIS A 189 -9.02 10.41 4.50
C HIS A 189 -9.70 10.72 3.17
N GLN A 190 -9.79 12.00 2.79
CA GLN A 190 -10.38 12.42 1.51
C GLN A 190 -9.65 11.82 0.31
N ALA A 191 -8.32 11.74 0.37
CA ALA A 191 -7.54 11.10 -0.69
C ALA A 191 -7.81 9.59 -0.79
N LEU A 192 -7.95 8.90 0.35
CA LEU A 192 -8.29 7.48 0.38
C LEU A 192 -9.69 7.21 -0.20
N ASP A 193 -10.67 8.08 0.05
CA ASP A 193 -12.03 7.97 -0.47
C ASP A 193 -12.10 8.13 -1.99
N ARG A 194 -11.18 8.92 -2.56
CA ARG A 194 -11.08 9.18 -4.01
C ARG A 194 -10.30 8.11 -4.78
N LEU A 195 -9.72 7.13 -4.09
CA LEU A 195 -8.96 6.09 -4.77
C LEU A 195 -9.84 5.30 -5.75
N PRO A 196 -9.34 4.94 -6.94
CA PRO A 196 -10.09 4.22 -7.96
C PRO A 196 -10.74 2.94 -7.40
N THR A 197 -12.01 2.70 -7.75
CA THR A 197 -12.79 1.58 -7.22
C THR A 197 -12.47 0.22 -7.85
N ASP A 198 -11.76 0.22 -8.96
CA ASP A 198 -11.32 -0.97 -9.69
C ASP A 198 -10.00 -1.56 -9.15
N ILE A 199 -9.25 -0.80 -8.37
CA ILE A 199 -8.00 -1.24 -7.74
C ILE A 199 -8.30 -1.93 -6.42
N ALA A 200 -7.79 -3.15 -6.22
CA ALA A 200 -7.84 -3.80 -4.92
C ALA A 200 -6.82 -3.16 -3.97
N ILE A 201 -7.24 -2.78 -2.78
CA ILE A 201 -6.37 -2.09 -1.81
C ILE A 201 -6.30 -2.89 -0.52
N LEU A 202 -5.08 -3.12 -0.04
CA LEU A 202 -4.78 -3.57 1.30
C LEU A 202 -4.10 -2.43 2.05
N ILE A 203 -4.79 -1.88 3.04
CA ILE A 203 -4.22 -0.86 3.93
C ILE A 203 -3.72 -1.53 5.20
N ILE A 204 -2.51 -1.19 5.62
CA ILE A 204 -1.96 -1.56 6.92
C ILE A 204 -2.05 -0.32 7.79
N GLU A 205 -2.83 -0.38 8.84
CA GLU A 205 -3.07 0.76 9.72
C GLU A 205 -3.26 0.34 11.17
N HIS A 206 -3.00 1.28 12.06
CA HIS A 206 -3.26 1.15 13.49
C HIS A 206 -4.27 2.20 13.99
N ASP A 207 -4.56 3.24 13.20
CA ASP A 207 -5.64 4.18 13.46
C ASP A 207 -6.98 3.55 13.09
N MET A 208 -7.80 3.26 14.12
CA MET A 208 -9.09 2.61 13.92
C MET A 208 -10.09 3.52 13.22
N GLY A 209 -9.93 4.85 13.29
CA GLY A 209 -10.77 5.81 12.55
C GLY A 209 -10.58 5.60 11.03
N VAL A 210 -9.34 5.56 10.56
CA VAL A 210 -8.99 5.27 9.15
C VAL A 210 -9.49 3.88 8.77
N VAL A 211 -9.23 2.86 9.61
CA VAL A 211 -9.61 1.47 9.33
C VAL A 211 -11.12 1.34 9.13
N PHE A 212 -11.93 1.89 10.04
CA PHE A 212 -13.39 1.74 9.99
C PHE A 212 -14.05 2.58 8.89
N SER A 213 -13.48 3.73 8.53
CA SER A 213 -14.00 4.55 7.43
C SER A 213 -13.68 3.94 6.06
N PHE A 214 -12.47 3.40 5.91
CA PHE A 214 -11.97 2.94 4.62
C PHE A 214 -12.34 1.50 4.27
N ALA A 215 -12.27 0.56 5.23
CA ALA A 215 -12.29 -0.86 4.93
C ALA A 215 -13.69 -1.45 4.87
N HIS A 216 -13.97 -2.25 3.84
CA HIS A 216 -15.16 -3.12 3.79
C HIS A 216 -14.93 -4.43 4.55
N GLU A 217 -13.70 -4.84 4.68
CA GLU A 217 -13.28 -6.04 5.39
C GLU A 217 -11.98 -5.76 6.18
N ILE A 218 -11.89 -6.33 7.38
CA ILE A 218 -10.73 -6.22 8.24
C ILE A 218 -10.17 -7.61 8.49
N VAL A 219 -8.85 -7.74 8.38
CA VAL A 219 -8.07 -8.93 8.73
C VAL A 219 -7.21 -8.58 9.93
N VAL A 220 -7.35 -9.34 11.00
CA VAL A 220 -6.58 -9.17 12.24
C VAL A 220 -5.45 -10.17 12.24
N LEU A 221 -4.21 -9.68 12.27
CA LEU A 221 -3.02 -10.50 12.40
C LEU A 221 -2.53 -10.48 13.85
N ALA A 222 -2.24 -11.65 14.40
CA ALA A 222 -1.65 -11.79 15.72
C ALA A 222 -0.66 -12.98 15.72
N GLN A 223 0.54 -12.78 16.28
CA GLN A 223 1.57 -13.81 16.38
C GLN A 223 1.84 -14.56 15.05
N GLY A 224 1.85 -13.84 13.95
CA GLY A 224 2.11 -14.40 12.62
C GLY A 224 0.95 -15.22 12.02
N ARG A 225 -0.26 -15.14 12.56
CA ARG A 225 -1.46 -15.84 12.07
C ARG A 225 -2.62 -14.88 11.89
N VAL A 226 -3.55 -15.22 10.99
CA VAL A 226 -4.85 -14.55 10.93
C VAL A 226 -5.67 -14.99 12.14
N LEU A 227 -5.95 -14.05 13.03
CA LEU A 227 -6.76 -14.26 14.22
C LEU A 227 -8.25 -14.19 13.92
N ALA A 228 -8.65 -13.17 13.14
CA ALA A 228 -10.03 -12.92 12.78
C ALA A 228 -10.11 -12.23 11.41
N ARG A 229 -11.25 -12.40 10.74
CA ARG A 229 -11.56 -11.74 9.46
C ARG A 229 -13.05 -11.44 9.40
N GLY A 230 -13.42 -10.25 9.00
CA GLY A 230 -14.84 -9.88 8.91
C GLY A 230 -15.06 -8.40 8.58
N SER A 231 -16.34 -8.01 8.58
CA SER A 231 -16.70 -6.59 8.45
C SER A 231 -16.23 -5.78 9.65
N PRO A 232 -16.08 -4.44 9.52
CA PRO A 232 -15.73 -3.57 10.63
C PRO A 232 -16.61 -3.79 11.88
N ALA A 233 -17.92 -3.95 11.69
CA ALA A 233 -18.86 -4.22 12.79
C ALA A 233 -18.59 -5.57 13.48
N ALA A 234 -18.31 -6.63 12.69
CA ALA A 234 -18.01 -7.95 13.25
C ALA A 234 -16.70 -7.95 14.05
N ILE A 235 -15.66 -7.30 13.51
CA ILE A 235 -14.34 -7.21 14.17
C ILE A 235 -14.40 -6.38 15.45
N SER A 236 -15.14 -5.27 15.47
CA SER A 236 -15.29 -4.45 16.68
C SER A 236 -16.05 -5.16 17.80
N ALA A 237 -16.93 -6.11 17.46
CA ALA A 237 -17.69 -6.92 18.43
C ALA A 237 -16.95 -8.18 18.89
N ASP A 238 -15.87 -8.61 18.20
CA ASP A 238 -15.17 -9.85 18.48
C ASP A 238 -14.40 -9.79 19.81
N PRO A 239 -14.71 -10.69 20.78
CA PRO A 239 -14.04 -10.69 22.07
C PRO A 239 -12.55 -11.01 21.99
N LEU A 240 -12.11 -11.87 21.05
CA LEU A 240 -10.70 -12.20 20.88
C LEU A 240 -9.92 -11.00 20.34
N VAL A 241 -10.50 -10.26 19.39
CA VAL A 241 -9.89 -9.03 18.89
C VAL A 241 -9.79 -7.98 19.98
N ARG A 242 -10.86 -7.81 20.78
CA ARG A 242 -10.83 -6.92 21.95
C ARG A 242 -9.75 -7.29 22.96
N ALA A 243 -9.61 -8.56 23.28
CA ALA A 243 -8.60 -9.04 24.22
C ALA A 243 -7.17 -8.79 23.73
N VAL A 244 -6.89 -9.00 22.45
CA VAL A 244 -5.54 -8.91 21.88
C VAL A 244 -5.17 -7.49 21.46
N TYR A 245 -6.14 -6.70 20.99
CA TYR A 245 -5.89 -5.40 20.39
C TYR A 245 -6.30 -4.24 21.30
N LEU A 246 -7.49 -4.32 21.93
CA LEU A 246 -8.05 -3.25 22.77
C LEU A 246 -7.78 -3.45 24.26
N GLY A 247 -7.47 -4.68 24.69
CA GLY A 247 -7.20 -5.01 26.09
C GLY A 247 -5.93 -4.36 26.68
N LYS A 248 -5.10 -3.70 25.87
CA LYS A 248 -3.94 -2.91 26.32
C LYS A 248 -4.20 -1.39 26.38
N SER A 249 -5.38 -0.93 25.98
CA SER A 249 -5.71 0.52 25.92
C SER A 249 -6.70 0.97 27.01
N LEU A 250 -7.01 0.10 27.97
CA LEU A 250 -7.92 0.43 29.09
C LEU A 250 -7.24 0.20 30.46
N VAL A 251 -5.95 0.57 30.60
CA VAL A 251 -5.36 0.83 31.91
C VAL A 251 -4.53 2.09 31.82
#